data_5968e3136a1180c7e6abc3f082d91dac
#
_entry.id   5968e3136a1180c7e6abc3f082d91dac
#
_cell.length_a   1.000
_cell.length_b   1.000
_cell.length_c   1.000
_cell.angle_alpha   90.00
_cell.angle_beta   90.00
_cell.angle_gamma   90.00
#
_symmetry.space_group_name_H-M   'P 1'
#
loop_
_entity.id
_entity.type
_entity.pdbx_description
1 polymer ?
#
loop_
_entity_poly.entity_id
_entity_poly.type
_entity_poly.pdbx_seq_one_letter_code
_entity_poly.pdbx_strand_id
1 'polypeptide(L)'
;EHGFCWSTEPEPTILDNRTTEYIENNGHIYVLRNLTPSTIYYIRAYALTKGYAVGYGDAIKVITIPKGTITWSYNNGGDAKSNARINAAVGSAVEYWNNLTSIQGLHLSVNFGSGTPTADCSYGGWMRVGPNASYQRTGTIMHEMGHAIGVGSHAIWRDGNMRANGNRGDWLGDRANEVLRFWDNNPSAVMTGDNTHMWPYGINGAHED
;
A
#
# COMPACT_ATOMS: atom_id res chain seq x y z
N GLU A 1 23.73 -21.30 2.38
CA GLU A 1 22.90 -20.13 2.63
C GLU A 1 22.97 -19.20 1.43
N HIS A 2 21.87 -18.56 1.07
CA HIS A 2 21.82 -17.55 0.03
C HIS A 2 20.70 -16.55 0.33
N GLY A 3 20.77 -15.38 -0.29
CA GLY A 3 19.80 -14.33 -0.07
C GLY A 3 20.25 -12.99 -0.64
N PHE A 4 19.81 -11.92 0.00
CA PHE A 4 20.20 -10.55 -0.33
C PHE A 4 20.86 -9.89 0.86
N CYS A 5 21.88 -9.07 0.61
CA CYS A 5 22.44 -8.16 1.58
C CYS A 5 22.32 -6.71 1.08
N TRP A 6 22.18 -5.78 2.03
CA TRP A 6 21.99 -4.36 1.70
C TRP A 6 22.61 -3.43 2.73
N SER A 7 23.00 -2.26 2.26
CA SER A 7 23.62 -1.20 3.06
C SER A 7 23.39 0.16 2.38
N THR A 8 23.65 1.24 3.07
CA THR A 8 23.71 2.58 2.49
C THR A 8 25.05 2.85 1.79
N GLU A 9 26.05 2.02 2.03
CA GLU A 9 27.34 2.07 1.36
C GLU A 9 27.37 1.14 0.12
N PRO A 10 28.15 1.47 -0.90
CA PRO A 10 28.35 0.60 -2.06
C PRO A 10 28.88 -0.78 -1.66
N GLU A 11 28.52 -1.79 -2.43
CA GLU A 11 29.00 -3.17 -2.27
C GLU A 11 28.74 -3.81 -0.90
N PRO A 12 27.47 -3.89 -0.46
CA PRO A 12 27.12 -4.50 0.81
C PRO A 12 27.60 -5.95 0.90
N THR A 13 27.93 -6.39 2.10
CA THR A 13 28.41 -7.74 2.39
C THR A 13 27.46 -8.48 3.32
N ILE A 14 27.71 -9.76 3.58
CA ILE A 14 26.96 -10.54 4.58
C ILE A 14 27.16 -10.05 6.02
N LEU A 15 28.09 -9.11 6.24
CA LEU A 15 28.29 -8.46 7.55
C LEU A 15 27.38 -7.24 7.77
N ASP A 16 26.79 -6.75 6.67
CA ASP A 16 25.76 -5.70 6.68
C ASP A 16 24.38 -6.30 6.95
N ASN A 17 23.32 -5.57 6.63
CA ASN A 17 21.96 -6.16 6.69
C ASN A 17 21.85 -7.28 5.66
N ARG A 18 21.22 -8.37 6.04
CA ARG A 18 20.99 -9.50 5.14
C ARG A 18 19.71 -10.25 5.45
N THR A 19 19.19 -10.94 4.44
CA THR A 19 18.12 -11.92 4.64
C THR A 19 18.71 -13.16 5.30
N THR A 20 18.00 -13.73 6.25
CA THR A 20 18.41 -14.96 6.97
C THR A 20 17.44 -16.11 6.76
N GLU A 21 16.35 -15.87 6.05
CA GLU A 21 15.31 -16.88 5.80
C GLU A 21 15.60 -17.64 4.52
N TYR A 22 15.45 -18.95 4.58
CA TYR A 22 15.57 -19.84 3.44
C TYR A 22 14.22 -19.95 2.74
N ILE A 23 14.10 -19.43 1.52
CA ILE A 23 12.90 -19.60 0.71
C ILE A 23 13.18 -20.66 -0.36
N GLU A 24 12.66 -21.86 -0.13
CA GLU A 24 12.62 -22.93 -1.13
C GLU A 24 11.45 -22.70 -2.08
N ASN A 25 11.65 -21.98 -3.17
CA ASN A 25 10.75 -22.07 -4.34
C ASN A 25 11.34 -21.27 -5.50
N ASN A 26 11.16 -21.68 -6.71
CA ASN A 26 11.56 -21.23 -8.05
C ASN A 26 11.78 -19.72 -8.32
N GLY A 27 12.06 -18.94 -7.33
CA GLY A 27 12.39 -17.52 -7.41
C GLY A 27 12.71 -16.98 -6.03
N HIS A 28 13.79 -16.20 -5.93
CA HIS A 28 14.19 -15.55 -4.68
C HIS A 28 13.53 -14.19 -4.61
N ILE A 29 12.34 -14.13 -4.03
CA ILE A 29 11.61 -12.89 -3.78
C ILE A 29 11.70 -12.59 -2.29
N TYR A 30 12.14 -11.39 -1.94
CA TYR A 30 12.19 -10.93 -0.56
C TYR A 30 11.74 -9.47 -0.44
N VAL A 31 10.92 -9.20 0.56
CA VAL A 31 10.46 -7.84 0.84
C VAL A 31 11.33 -7.24 1.93
N LEU A 32 12.19 -6.29 1.56
CA LEU A 32 12.97 -5.53 2.53
C LEU A 32 12.05 -4.58 3.30
N ARG A 33 12.10 -4.65 4.62
CA ARG A 33 11.25 -3.85 5.51
C ARG A 33 12.10 -2.91 6.35
N ASN A 34 11.45 -1.90 6.94
CA ASN A 34 12.06 -0.95 7.87
C ASN A 34 13.25 -0.17 7.27
N LEU A 35 13.23 0.05 5.95
CA LEU A 35 14.19 0.93 5.31
C LEU A 35 13.90 2.39 5.66
N THR A 36 14.95 3.19 5.79
CA THR A 36 14.83 4.64 6.01
C THR A 36 14.25 5.31 4.75
N PRO A 37 13.21 6.14 4.84
CA PRO A 37 12.68 6.87 3.70
C PRO A 37 13.72 7.84 3.08
N SER A 38 13.55 8.17 1.79
CA SER A 38 14.43 9.11 1.05
C SER A 38 15.93 8.76 1.13
N THR A 39 16.23 7.48 1.21
CA THR A 39 17.60 6.99 1.45
C THR A 39 18.04 6.11 0.29
N ILE A 40 19.29 6.28 -0.15
CA ILE A 40 19.91 5.41 -1.13
C ILE A 40 20.38 4.13 -0.43
N TYR A 41 20.03 2.99 -1.02
CA TYR A 41 20.53 1.67 -0.64
C TYR A 41 21.19 0.99 -1.82
N TYR A 42 22.18 0.18 -1.52
CA TYR A 42 22.77 -0.78 -2.44
C TYR A 42 22.36 -2.18 -2.00
N ILE A 43 21.94 -3.01 -2.95
CA ILE A 43 21.40 -4.35 -2.68
C ILE A 43 22.07 -5.31 -3.66
N ARG A 44 22.55 -6.44 -3.16
CA ARG A 44 23.04 -7.53 -4.02
C ARG A 44 22.70 -8.91 -3.47
N ALA A 45 22.63 -9.87 -4.37
CA ALA A 45 22.51 -11.26 -3.98
C ALA A 45 23.82 -11.76 -3.36
N TYR A 46 23.72 -12.72 -2.44
CA TYR A 46 24.84 -13.45 -1.94
C TYR A 46 24.57 -14.96 -1.90
N ALA A 47 25.63 -15.75 -1.96
CA ALA A 47 25.62 -17.17 -1.71
C ALA A 47 26.79 -17.57 -0.81
N LEU A 48 26.52 -18.32 0.24
CA LEU A 48 27.48 -18.81 1.21
C LEU A 48 27.56 -20.34 1.10
N THR A 49 28.74 -20.85 0.83
CA THR A 49 29.00 -22.30 0.77
C THR A 49 29.14 -22.91 2.16
N LYS A 50 29.08 -24.24 2.26
CA LYS A 50 29.35 -24.95 3.53
C LYS A 50 30.80 -24.75 4.03
N GLY A 51 31.73 -24.36 3.18
CA GLY A 51 33.11 -24.03 3.51
C GLY A 51 33.32 -22.53 3.82
N TYR A 52 32.25 -21.79 4.04
CA TYR A 52 32.26 -20.35 4.36
C TYR A 52 32.82 -19.43 3.26
N ALA A 53 32.98 -19.91 2.04
CA ALA A 53 33.25 -19.05 0.91
C ALA A 53 31.96 -18.30 0.51
N VAL A 54 32.08 -16.99 0.30
CA VAL A 54 30.97 -16.11 -0.07
C VAL A 54 31.14 -15.64 -1.51
N GLY A 55 30.08 -15.79 -2.32
CA GLY A 55 29.96 -15.17 -3.62
C GLY A 55 28.90 -14.07 -3.59
N TYR A 56 29.11 -13.00 -4.34
CA TYR A 56 28.20 -11.88 -4.47
C TYR A 56 27.85 -11.62 -5.93
N GLY A 57 26.59 -11.26 -6.18
CA GLY A 57 26.17 -10.70 -7.46
C GLY A 57 26.50 -9.21 -7.56
N ASP A 58 26.15 -8.61 -8.71
CA ASP A 58 26.28 -7.17 -8.91
C ASP A 58 25.34 -6.40 -7.97
N ALA A 59 25.82 -5.27 -7.46
CA ALA A 59 25.01 -4.41 -6.61
C ALA A 59 24.08 -3.53 -7.47
N ILE A 60 22.81 -3.50 -7.11
CA ILE A 60 21.85 -2.53 -7.64
C ILE A 60 21.71 -1.36 -6.67
N LYS A 61 21.59 -0.16 -7.23
CA LYS A 61 21.33 1.07 -6.46
C LYS A 61 19.85 1.40 -6.52
N VAL A 62 19.24 1.60 -5.37
CA VAL A 62 17.84 1.98 -5.23
C VAL A 62 17.71 3.19 -4.32
N ILE A 63 16.61 3.94 -4.46
CA ILE A 63 16.24 5.00 -3.52
C ILE A 63 14.85 4.70 -2.96
N THR A 64 14.72 4.77 -1.64
CA THR A 64 13.41 4.65 -1.01
C THR A 64 12.60 5.95 -1.18
N ILE A 65 11.27 5.82 -1.30
CA ILE A 65 10.41 6.99 -1.42
C ILE A 65 10.37 7.79 -0.12
N PRO A 66 10.11 9.11 -0.18
CA PRO A 66 9.80 9.89 1.00
C PRO A 66 8.60 9.33 1.74
N LYS A 67 8.58 9.47 3.06
CA LYS A 67 7.40 9.15 3.85
C LYS A 67 6.27 10.14 3.52
N GLY A 68 5.03 9.67 3.43
CA GLY A 68 3.85 10.53 3.28
C GLY A 68 3.61 11.42 4.51
N THR A 69 2.86 12.51 4.32
CA THR A 69 2.50 13.45 5.39
C THR A 69 0.99 13.71 5.43
N ILE A 70 0.20 12.66 5.21
CA ILE A 70 -1.26 12.71 5.36
C ILE A 70 -1.59 13.00 6.82
N THR A 71 -2.48 13.96 7.04
CA THR A 71 -3.02 14.30 8.36
C THR A 71 -4.53 14.06 8.39
N TRP A 72 -5.11 14.04 9.57
CA TRP A 72 -6.55 13.82 9.71
C TRP A 72 -7.15 14.48 10.95
N SER A 73 -8.45 14.68 10.90
CA SER A 73 -9.28 15.06 12.03
C SER A 73 -10.60 14.25 12.00
N TYR A 74 -11.18 14.00 13.17
CA TYR A 74 -12.47 13.34 13.29
C TYR A 74 -13.37 14.10 14.24
N ASN A 75 -14.63 14.32 13.87
CA ASN A 75 -15.59 15.12 14.63
C ASN A 75 -16.15 14.43 15.88
N ASN A 76 -15.85 13.13 16.10
CA ASN A 76 -16.39 12.32 17.21
C ASN A 76 -17.93 12.38 17.35
N GLY A 77 -18.63 12.39 16.21
CA GLY A 77 -20.10 12.57 16.16
C GLY A 77 -20.92 11.31 16.49
N GLY A 78 -20.28 10.16 16.68
CA GLY A 78 -20.92 8.90 17.04
C GLY A 78 -20.99 8.67 18.56
N ASP A 79 -21.48 7.49 18.96
CA ASP A 79 -21.37 7.03 20.34
C ASP A 79 -19.90 6.73 20.72
N ALA A 80 -19.63 6.54 22.02
CA ALA A 80 -18.27 6.32 22.52
C ALA A 80 -17.55 5.11 21.86
N LYS A 81 -18.30 4.02 21.57
CA LYS A 81 -17.73 2.82 20.94
C LYS A 81 -17.42 3.06 19.46
N SER A 82 -18.33 3.71 18.74
CA SER A 82 -18.13 4.10 17.34
C SER A 82 -16.94 5.05 17.21
N ASN A 83 -16.88 6.08 18.08
CA ASN A 83 -15.79 7.04 18.09
C ASN A 83 -14.43 6.37 18.33
N ALA A 84 -14.36 5.42 19.29
CA ALA A 84 -13.13 4.69 19.56
C ALA A 84 -12.67 3.85 18.37
N ARG A 85 -13.58 3.10 17.71
CA ARG A 85 -13.26 2.29 16.53
C ARG A 85 -12.82 3.16 15.36
N ILE A 86 -13.55 4.23 15.05
CA ILE A 86 -13.24 5.10 13.92
C ILE A 86 -11.90 5.81 14.14
N ASN A 87 -11.63 6.34 15.33
CA ASN A 87 -10.32 6.94 15.64
C ASN A 87 -9.18 5.94 15.44
N ALA A 88 -9.31 4.71 15.94
CA ALA A 88 -8.30 3.68 15.77
C ALA A 88 -8.10 3.31 14.29
N ALA A 89 -9.20 3.09 13.56
CA ALA A 89 -9.17 2.73 12.14
C ALA A 89 -8.52 3.82 11.27
N VAL A 90 -8.89 5.08 11.48
CA VAL A 90 -8.30 6.22 10.73
C VAL A 90 -6.83 6.38 11.06
N GLY A 91 -6.45 6.31 12.33
CA GLY A 91 -5.05 6.39 12.74
C GLY A 91 -4.19 5.33 12.07
N SER A 92 -4.62 4.05 12.12
CA SER A 92 -3.92 2.94 11.46
C SER A 92 -3.86 3.09 9.94
N ALA A 93 -4.97 3.45 9.29
CA ALA A 93 -5.00 3.62 7.84
C ALA A 93 -4.07 4.75 7.36
N VAL A 94 -4.06 5.89 8.05
CA VAL A 94 -3.15 7.01 7.74
C VAL A 94 -1.70 6.62 7.97
N GLU A 95 -1.40 5.86 9.03
CA GLU A 95 -0.05 5.35 9.27
C GLU A 95 0.42 4.43 8.14
N TYR A 96 -0.41 3.49 7.70
CA TYR A 96 -0.11 2.63 6.54
C TYR A 96 0.19 3.46 5.30
N TRP A 97 -0.67 4.39 4.94
CA TRP A 97 -0.50 5.21 3.75
C TRP A 97 0.74 6.11 3.84
N ASN A 98 1.02 6.70 5.00
CA ASN A 98 2.22 7.49 5.20
C ASN A 98 3.52 6.66 5.12
N ASN A 99 3.47 5.39 5.52
CA ASN A 99 4.63 4.50 5.44
C ASN A 99 4.84 3.91 4.03
N LEU A 100 3.78 3.78 3.23
CA LEU A 100 3.81 3.09 1.92
C LEU A 100 3.70 4.04 0.72
N THR A 101 3.42 5.32 0.93
CA THR A 101 3.29 6.32 -0.14
C THR A 101 4.05 7.60 0.21
N SER A 102 4.28 8.42 -0.83
CA SER A 102 4.91 9.75 -0.68
C SER A 102 3.89 10.89 -0.79
N ILE A 103 2.62 10.65 -0.49
CA ILE A 103 1.55 11.65 -0.59
C ILE A 103 1.78 12.77 0.42
N GLN A 104 1.78 14.01 -0.07
CA GLN A 104 2.01 15.22 0.72
C GLN A 104 0.77 16.12 0.71
N GLY A 105 0.50 16.77 1.83
CA GLY A 105 -0.49 17.85 1.93
C GLY A 105 -1.96 17.40 1.91
N LEU A 106 -2.26 16.09 1.93
CA LEU A 106 -3.63 15.61 2.07
C LEU A 106 -4.06 15.69 3.54
N HIS A 107 -5.23 16.29 3.79
CA HIS A 107 -5.91 16.25 5.09
C HIS A 107 -7.24 15.52 4.97
N LEU A 108 -7.46 14.50 5.78
CA LEU A 108 -8.74 13.80 5.87
C LEU A 108 -9.64 14.45 6.92
N SER A 109 -10.75 15.01 6.49
CA SER A 109 -11.81 15.50 7.37
C SER A 109 -12.85 14.40 7.56
N VAL A 110 -12.68 13.61 8.61
CA VAL A 110 -13.54 12.44 8.89
C VAL A 110 -14.75 12.86 9.74
N ASN A 111 -15.92 12.39 9.36
CA ASN A 111 -17.18 12.70 10.00
C ASN A 111 -17.99 11.44 10.30
N PHE A 112 -18.65 11.41 11.45
CA PHE A 112 -19.66 10.38 11.69
C PHE A 112 -20.91 10.70 10.86
N GLY A 113 -21.29 9.78 9.99
CA GLY A 113 -22.45 9.91 9.12
C GLY A 113 -23.58 9.00 9.55
N SER A 114 -24.51 9.47 10.39
CA SER A 114 -25.61 8.64 10.91
C SER A 114 -26.52 8.03 9.81
N GLY A 115 -26.58 8.68 8.64
CA GLY A 115 -27.31 8.20 7.47
C GLY A 115 -26.44 7.51 6.42
N THR A 116 -25.14 7.36 6.65
CA THR A 116 -24.23 6.66 5.73
C THR A 116 -24.26 5.16 6.03
N PRO A 117 -24.61 4.29 5.07
CA PRO A 117 -24.74 2.86 5.35
C PRO A 117 -23.39 2.18 5.61
N THR A 118 -22.33 2.64 4.96
CA THR A 118 -20.96 2.11 5.04
C THR A 118 -19.99 3.23 5.40
N ALA A 119 -19.16 3.62 4.45
CA ALA A 119 -18.36 4.83 4.46
C ALA A 119 -18.38 5.44 3.06
N ASP A 120 -17.97 6.68 2.93
CA ASP A 120 -17.72 7.33 1.64
C ASP A 120 -16.66 8.43 1.79
N CYS A 121 -15.99 8.75 0.68
CA CYS A 121 -15.02 9.84 0.65
C CYS A 121 -15.04 10.57 -0.70
N SER A 122 -14.97 11.89 -0.64
CA SER A 122 -14.81 12.74 -1.81
C SER A 122 -13.33 12.95 -2.14
N TYR A 123 -13.04 13.25 -3.40
CA TYR A 123 -11.73 13.77 -3.77
C TYR A 123 -11.35 14.96 -2.88
N GLY A 124 -10.12 14.94 -2.36
CA GLY A 124 -9.63 15.96 -1.43
C GLY A 124 -9.86 15.66 0.04
N GLY A 125 -10.50 14.51 0.39
CA GLY A 125 -10.40 13.95 1.75
C GLY A 125 -11.56 14.27 2.70
N TRP A 126 -12.73 14.72 2.21
CA TRP A 126 -13.92 14.79 3.05
C TRP A 126 -14.58 13.41 3.11
N MET A 127 -14.58 12.79 4.28
CA MET A 127 -14.98 11.40 4.51
C MET A 127 -16.11 11.30 5.51
N ARG A 128 -17.05 10.37 5.30
CA ARG A 128 -18.03 9.95 6.29
C ARG A 128 -17.88 8.46 6.61
N VAL A 129 -18.08 8.12 7.88
CA VAL A 129 -18.13 6.73 8.35
C VAL A 129 -19.44 6.50 9.06
N GLY A 130 -20.19 5.49 8.64
CA GLY A 130 -21.53 5.19 9.14
C GLY A 130 -21.54 4.47 10.49
N PRO A 131 -22.75 4.24 11.05
CA PRO A 131 -22.93 3.63 12.37
C PRO A 131 -22.64 2.12 12.39
N ASN A 132 -22.59 1.46 11.23
CA ASN A 132 -22.36 0.02 11.18
C ASN A 132 -20.90 -0.32 11.53
N ALA A 133 -20.72 -1.01 12.66
CA ALA A 133 -19.41 -1.37 13.20
C ALA A 133 -18.54 -2.20 12.23
N SER A 134 -19.16 -2.95 11.32
CA SER A 134 -18.43 -3.75 10.32
C SER A 134 -17.65 -2.91 9.31
N TYR A 135 -17.98 -1.63 9.17
CA TYR A 135 -17.29 -0.68 8.29
C TYR A 135 -16.44 0.36 9.07
N GLN A 136 -16.39 0.27 10.39
CA GLN A 136 -15.57 1.14 11.24
C GLN A 136 -14.19 0.50 11.44
N ARG A 137 -13.47 0.19 10.34
CA ARG A 137 -12.26 -0.63 10.28
C ARG A 137 -11.19 0.00 9.39
N THR A 138 -9.94 -0.39 9.63
CA THR A 138 -8.76 0.10 8.88
C THR A 138 -8.91 -0.10 7.38
N GLY A 139 -9.29 -1.29 6.93
CA GLY A 139 -9.45 -1.59 5.51
C GLY A 139 -10.50 -0.71 4.82
N THR A 140 -11.65 -0.46 5.49
CA THR A 140 -12.65 0.48 4.97
C THR A 140 -12.08 1.89 4.82
N ILE A 141 -11.37 2.39 5.83
CA ILE A 141 -10.75 3.72 5.75
C ILE A 141 -9.69 3.77 4.65
N MET A 142 -8.87 2.73 4.50
CA MET A 142 -7.88 2.65 3.41
C MET A 142 -8.54 2.70 2.03
N HIS A 143 -9.68 2.03 1.85
CA HIS A 143 -10.48 2.10 0.63
C HIS A 143 -10.95 3.53 0.35
N GLU A 144 -11.53 4.19 1.35
CA GLU A 144 -12.02 5.56 1.22
C GLU A 144 -10.88 6.57 0.97
N MET A 145 -9.69 6.32 1.50
CA MET A 145 -8.50 7.12 1.18
C MET A 145 -8.13 7.02 -0.30
N GLY A 146 -8.39 5.90 -0.96
CA GLY A 146 -8.27 5.78 -2.42
C GLY A 146 -9.14 6.80 -3.15
N HIS A 147 -10.39 7.00 -2.70
CA HIS A 147 -11.27 8.04 -3.23
C HIS A 147 -10.74 9.45 -2.93
N ALA A 148 -10.15 9.67 -1.76
CA ALA A 148 -9.55 10.96 -1.39
C ALA A 148 -8.46 11.43 -2.37
N ILE A 149 -7.70 10.50 -2.94
CA ILE A 149 -6.63 10.80 -3.92
C ILE A 149 -7.08 10.69 -5.38
N GLY A 150 -8.34 10.36 -5.62
CA GLY A 150 -8.94 10.44 -6.95
C GLY A 150 -9.40 9.13 -7.58
N VAL A 151 -9.16 7.98 -6.96
CA VAL A 151 -9.71 6.70 -7.44
C VAL A 151 -11.24 6.80 -7.43
N GLY A 152 -11.87 6.67 -8.59
CA GLY A 152 -13.32 6.78 -8.76
C GLY A 152 -13.93 8.18 -8.57
N SER A 153 -13.22 9.10 -7.96
CA SER A 153 -13.74 10.41 -7.54
C SER A 153 -13.24 11.59 -8.39
N HIS A 154 -12.07 11.49 -9.01
CA HIS A 154 -11.49 12.53 -9.85
C HIS A 154 -11.84 12.34 -11.34
N ALA A 155 -11.95 13.45 -12.08
CA ALA A 155 -12.28 13.43 -13.52
C ALA A 155 -11.28 12.59 -14.35
N ILE A 156 -10.00 12.65 -14.04
CA ILE A 156 -8.97 11.85 -14.73
C ILE A 156 -9.26 10.35 -14.64
N TRP A 157 -9.80 9.88 -13.53
CA TRP A 157 -10.20 8.47 -13.39
C TRP A 157 -11.22 8.05 -14.44
N ARG A 158 -12.18 8.92 -14.75
CA ARG A 158 -13.26 8.65 -15.70
C ARG A 158 -12.85 8.92 -17.14
N ASP A 159 -12.12 10.01 -17.37
CA ASP A 159 -11.90 10.60 -18.69
C ASP A 159 -10.46 10.32 -19.20
N GLY A 160 -9.57 9.80 -18.35
CA GLY A 160 -8.15 9.63 -18.64
C GLY A 160 -7.78 8.38 -19.44
N ASN A 161 -8.76 7.60 -19.93
CA ASN A 161 -8.52 6.33 -20.65
C ASN A 161 -7.55 5.37 -19.94
N MET A 162 -7.63 5.31 -18.62
CA MET A 162 -6.73 4.50 -17.80
C MET A 162 -7.13 3.01 -17.78
N ARG A 163 -8.23 2.65 -18.41
CA ARG A 163 -8.77 1.29 -18.47
C ARG A 163 -9.21 0.92 -19.89
N ALA A 164 -9.16 -0.39 -20.19
CA ALA A 164 -9.38 -0.91 -21.55
C ALA A 164 -10.74 -0.59 -22.15
N ASN A 165 -11.79 -0.51 -21.34
CA ASN A 165 -13.18 -0.29 -21.77
C ASN A 165 -13.76 1.02 -21.20
N GLY A 166 -13.09 2.13 -21.41
CA GLY A 166 -13.48 3.43 -20.85
C GLY A 166 -13.37 3.42 -19.32
N ASN A 167 -14.51 3.57 -18.62
CA ASN A 167 -14.52 3.58 -17.16
C ASN A 167 -14.48 2.20 -16.50
N ARG A 168 -14.37 1.12 -17.26
CA ARG A 168 -14.43 -0.27 -16.79
C ARG A 168 -13.37 -1.12 -17.44
N GLY A 169 -13.13 -2.29 -16.85
CA GLY A 169 -12.23 -3.29 -17.41
C GLY A 169 -10.82 -3.17 -16.89
N ASP A 170 -9.90 -3.70 -17.65
CA ASP A 170 -8.51 -3.86 -17.26
C ASP A 170 -7.80 -2.52 -17.09
N TRP A 171 -7.06 -2.39 -15.99
CA TRP A 171 -6.18 -1.28 -15.74
C TRP A 171 -5.00 -1.31 -16.72
N LEU A 172 -4.73 -0.19 -17.37
CA LEU A 172 -3.69 -0.07 -18.41
C LEU A 172 -2.32 0.35 -17.86
N GLY A 173 -2.23 0.73 -16.58
CA GLY A 173 -0.98 1.15 -15.97
C GLY A 173 -0.11 -0.04 -15.54
N ASP A 174 1.15 -0.04 -15.95
CA ASP A 174 2.05 -1.16 -15.71
C ASP A 174 2.33 -1.39 -14.22
N ARG A 175 2.61 -0.33 -13.46
CA ARG A 175 3.05 -0.45 -12.06
C ARG A 175 2.06 -1.18 -11.16
N ALA A 176 0.77 -0.87 -11.26
CA ALA A 176 -0.24 -1.54 -10.44
C ALA A 176 -0.36 -3.02 -10.80
N ASN A 177 -0.32 -3.33 -12.11
CA ASN A 177 -0.33 -4.71 -12.58
C ASN A 177 0.94 -5.48 -12.19
N GLU A 178 2.11 -4.86 -12.22
CA GLU A 178 3.36 -5.47 -11.75
C GLU A 178 3.32 -5.80 -10.25
N VAL A 179 2.82 -4.87 -9.42
CA VAL A 179 2.65 -5.09 -7.98
C VAL A 179 1.66 -6.22 -7.73
N LEU A 180 0.53 -6.25 -8.44
CA LEU A 180 -0.46 -7.32 -8.34
C LEU A 180 0.14 -8.68 -8.73
N ARG A 181 0.84 -8.76 -9.86
CA ARG A 181 1.52 -9.98 -10.34
C ARG A 181 2.55 -10.49 -9.33
N PHE A 182 3.26 -9.57 -8.71
CA PHE A 182 4.24 -9.90 -7.67
C PHE A 182 3.57 -10.51 -6.43
N TRP A 183 2.52 -9.88 -5.89
CA TRP A 183 1.86 -10.36 -4.68
C TRP A 183 1.06 -11.64 -4.90
N ASP A 184 0.42 -11.78 -6.05
CA ASP A 184 -0.37 -12.97 -6.39
C ASP A 184 0.50 -14.13 -6.91
N ASN A 185 1.80 -13.90 -7.11
CA ASN A 185 2.68 -14.84 -7.81
C ASN A 185 2.05 -15.33 -9.14
N ASN A 186 1.37 -14.44 -9.84
CA ASN A 186 0.69 -14.71 -11.09
C ASN A 186 1.10 -13.69 -12.16
N PRO A 187 1.98 -14.08 -13.12
CA PRO A 187 2.50 -13.15 -14.14
C PRO A 187 1.42 -12.63 -15.11
N SER A 188 0.25 -13.25 -15.11
CA SER A 188 -0.88 -12.86 -15.97
C SER A 188 -1.94 -12.04 -15.23
N ALA A 189 -1.76 -11.75 -13.94
CA ALA A 189 -2.73 -10.97 -13.18
C ALA A 189 -2.86 -9.56 -13.75
N VAL A 190 -4.10 -9.09 -13.87
CA VAL A 190 -4.44 -7.74 -14.32
C VAL A 190 -5.46 -7.16 -13.36
N MET A 191 -5.18 -5.96 -12.88
CA MET A 191 -6.12 -5.21 -12.07
C MET A 191 -7.29 -4.75 -12.94
N THR A 192 -8.51 -4.97 -12.48
CA THR A 192 -9.73 -4.56 -13.18
C THR A 192 -10.53 -3.58 -12.33
N GLY A 193 -11.66 -3.11 -12.79
CA GLY A 193 -12.51 -2.23 -12.02
C GLY A 193 -13.83 -1.86 -12.70
N ASP A 194 -14.68 -1.23 -11.91
CA ASP A 194 -15.89 -0.56 -12.39
C ASP A 194 -15.67 0.95 -12.55
N ASN A 195 -16.75 1.72 -12.59
CA ASN A 195 -16.66 3.18 -12.72
C ASN A 195 -15.97 3.87 -11.53
N THR A 196 -15.94 3.25 -10.38
CA THR A 196 -15.58 3.89 -9.11
C THR A 196 -14.43 3.17 -8.40
N HIS A 197 -14.29 1.87 -8.58
CA HIS A 197 -13.39 1.03 -7.81
C HIS A 197 -12.41 0.25 -8.68
N MET A 198 -11.28 -0.12 -8.10
CA MET A 198 -10.36 -1.13 -8.64
C MET A 198 -10.46 -2.40 -7.83
N TRP A 199 -10.34 -3.55 -8.51
CA TRP A 199 -10.19 -4.87 -7.90
C TRP A 199 -9.18 -5.75 -8.69
N PRO A 200 -8.85 -6.93 -8.24
CA PRO A 200 -9.76 -7.95 -7.71
C PRO A 200 -10.19 -7.78 -6.26
N TYR A 201 -9.54 -6.94 -5.50
CA TYR A 201 -9.81 -6.85 -4.07
C TYR A 201 -10.48 -5.51 -3.73
N GLY A 202 -11.77 -5.53 -3.45
CA GLY A 202 -12.47 -4.40 -2.88
C GLY A 202 -12.42 -4.49 -1.36
N ILE A 203 -11.46 -3.87 -0.72
CA ILE A 203 -11.40 -3.80 0.75
C ILE A 203 -12.54 -2.92 1.24
N ASN A 204 -13.66 -3.54 1.60
CA ASN A 204 -14.86 -2.82 2.03
C ASN A 204 -15.65 -3.59 3.10
N GLY A 205 -15.17 -4.68 3.59
CA GLY A 205 -15.85 -5.55 4.53
C GLY A 205 -15.00 -5.97 5.72
N ALA A 206 -15.68 -6.44 6.76
CA ALA A 206 -15.05 -6.90 7.99
C ALA A 206 -14.11 -8.10 7.81
N HIS A 207 -14.24 -8.82 6.73
CA HIS A 207 -13.47 -10.03 6.41
C HIS A 207 -12.14 -9.74 5.68
N GLU A 208 -11.88 -8.46 5.36
CA GLU A 208 -10.74 -8.03 4.57
C GLU A 208 -9.68 -7.27 5.40
N ASP A 209 -9.89 -7.16 6.70
CA ASP A 209 -8.94 -6.55 7.65
C ASP A 209 -7.94 -7.60 8.21
#